data_96e6602869708fa9dd66de887e4a4109
#
_entry.id   96e6602869708fa9dd66de887e4a4109
#
_cell.length_a   1.000
_cell.length_b   1.000
_cell.length_c   1.000
_cell.angle_alpha   90.00
_cell.angle_beta   90.00
_cell.angle_gamma   90.00
#
_symmetry.space_group_name_H-M   'P 1'
#
loop_
_entity.id
_entity.type
_entity.pdbx_description
1 polymer ?
#
loop_
_entity_poly.entity_id
_entity_poly.type
_entity_poly.pdbx_seq_one_letter_code
_entity_poly.pdbx_strand_id
1 'polypeptide(L)'
;SMPKGLTAATGMDALTHAIEGYTTKAAWEMTDMFHIKAIELISDSLRGAVENTPEGREGMAMGQYIAGMGFSNVGLGIVHSMAHALGAVYDTPHGVANAILLPTVMEYNADATGDKYKYIAKAMGVEGVEDMTQEEYRNAVVDAVKKLSADVGIPADLKEIVKEEDIQFLAESAYADACAPGNPKDASVEDIIGLYKSCLLYTSTSPRDTE
;
A
#
# COMPACT_ATOMS: atom_id res chain seq x y z
N SER A 1 22.09 8.15 -10.02
CA SER A 1 20.76 8.47 -9.49
C SER A 1 19.74 7.48 -10.05
N MET A 2 18.80 7.09 -9.25
CA MET A 2 17.75 6.14 -9.62
C MET A 2 16.72 6.84 -10.52
N PRO A 3 16.26 6.22 -11.65
CA PRO A 3 15.26 6.82 -12.54
C PRO A 3 13.92 7.11 -11.84
N LYS A 4 13.15 8.08 -12.34
CA LYS A 4 11.86 8.50 -11.76
C LYS A 4 10.90 7.34 -11.52
N GLY A 5 10.65 6.51 -12.53
CA GLY A 5 9.72 5.37 -12.42
C GLY A 5 10.17 4.32 -11.38
N LEU A 6 11.47 4.03 -11.30
CA LEU A 6 12.00 3.13 -10.29
C LEU A 6 11.92 3.76 -8.89
N THR A 7 12.18 5.07 -8.76
CA THR A 7 12.03 5.80 -7.50
C THR A 7 10.59 5.76 -7.01
N ALA A 8 9.62 5.99 -7.91
CA ALA A 8 8.20 5.92 -7.59
C ALA A 8 7.80 4.52 -7.12
N ALA A 9 8.15 3.49 -7.90
CA ALA A 9 7.81 2.11 -7.59
C ALA A 9 8.41 1.65 -6.24
N THR A 10 9.71 1.83 -6.03
CA THR A 10 10.36 1.43 -4.78
C THR A 10 9.95 2.28 -3.59
N GLY A 11 9.59 3.54 -3.81
CA GLY A 11 9.07 4.40 -2.75
C GLY A 11 7.66 4.02 -2.30
N MET A 12 6.79 3.69 -3.24
CA MET A 12 5.46 3.14 -2.91
C MET A 12 5.54 1.75 -2.26
N ASP A 13 6.53 0.94 -2.65
CA ASP A 13 6.85 -0.32 -1.98
C ASP A 13 7.24 -0.11 -0.51
N ALA A 14 8.12 0.85 -0.25
CA ALA A 14 8.50 1.22 1.11
C ALA A 14 7.30 1.72 1.95
N LEU A 15 6.36 2.46 1.34
CA LEU A 15 5.11 2.86 1.98
C LEU A 15 4.25 1.63 2.30
N THR A 16 4.15 0.70 1.37
CA THR A 16 3.40 -0.56 1.56
C THR A 16 3.99 -1.37 2.71
N HIS A 17 5.32 -1.52 2.78
CA HIS A 17 6.00 -2.16 3.90
C HIS A 17 5.62 -1.51 5.24
N ALA A 18 5.63 -0.18 5.30
CA ALA A 18 5.31 0.55 6.52
C ALA A 18 3.84 0.39 6.94
N ILE A 19 2.90 0.47 5.98
CA ILE A 19 1.46 0.34 6.26
C ILE A 19 1.12 -1.11 6.65
N GLU A 20 1.59 -2.12 5.91
CA GLU A 20 1.35 -3.52 6.27
C GLU A 20 2.02 -3.90 7.57
N GLY A 21 3.28 -3.50 7.79
CA GLY A 21 3.96 -3.74 9.05
C GLY A 21 3.30 -3.06 10.26
N TYR A 22 2.64 -1.90 10.05
CA TYR A 22 1.86 -1.24 11.10
C TYR A 22 0.57 -1.97 11.42
N THR A 23 -0.07 -2.58 10.41
CA THR A 23 -1.39 -3.21 10.55
C THR A 23 -1.35 -4.71 10.74
N THR A 24 -0.22 -5.38 10.49
CA THR A 24 -0.09 -6.84 10.65
C THR A 24 -0.49 -7.31 12.04
N LYS A 25 -0.97 -8.55 12.16
CA LYS A 25 -1.36 -9.17 13.44
C LYS A 25 -0.25 -9.20 14.49
N ALA A 26 1.01 -9.25 14.05
CA ALA A 26 2.17 -9.29 14.93
C ALA A 26 2.67 -7.89 15.37
N ALA A 27 2.05 -6.81 14.90
CA ALA A 27 2.44 -5.44 15.24
C ALA A 27 2.31 -5.16 16.75
N TRP A 28 3.25 -4.39 17.30
CA TRP A 28 3.29 -3.97 18.68
C TRP A 28 3.96 -2.60 18.83
N GLU A 29 3.90 -1.99 20.00
CA GLU A 29 4.25 -0.59 20.24
C GLU A 29 5.63 -0.20 19.70
N MET A 30 6.64 -1.06 19.84
CA MET A 30 8.00 -0.77 19.37
C MET A 30 8.04 -0.67 17.83
N THR A 31 7.41 -1.60 17.12
CA THR A 31 7.40 -1.59 15.67
C THR A 31 6.46 -0.52 15.10
N ASP A 32 5.39 -0.21 15.84
CA ASP A 32 4.44 0.84 15.48
C ASP A 32 5.14 2.22 15.40
N MET A 33 6.09 2.52 16.31
CA MET A 33 6.88 3.74 16.26
C MET A 33 7.68 3.86 14.95
N PHE A 34 8.33 2.77 14.52
CA PHE A 34 9.07 2.76 13.26
C PHE A 34 8.16 2.97 12.06
N HIS A 35 7.05 2.24 11.99
CA HIS A 35 6.15 2.30 10.86
C HIS A 35 5.48 3.68 10.71
N ILE A 36 4.98 4.27 11.77
CA ILE A 36 4.38 5.61 11.72
C ILE A 36 5.40 6.65 11.27
N LYS A 37 6.63 6.60 11.80
CA LYS A 37 7.68 7.53 11.35
C LYS A 37 8.10 7.28 9.90
N ALA A 38 8.12 6.03 9.45
CA ALA A 38 8.39 5.71 8.05
C ALA A 38 7.31 6.25 7.12
N ILE A 39 6.02 6.07 7.47
CA ILE A 39 4.89 6.59 6.69
C ILE A 39 4.97 8.11 6.54
N GLU A 40 5.22 8.84 7.64
CA GLU A 40 5.42 10.29 7.63
C GLU A 40 6.53 10.70 6.65
N LEU A 41 7.74 10.16 6.83
CA LEU A 41 8.90 10.51 6.00
C LEU A 41 8.70 10.17 4.52
N ILE A 42 8.11 9.01 4.21
CA ILE A 42 7.88 8.60 2.83
C ILE A 42 6.82 9.49 2.18
N SER A 43 5.72 9.78 2.88
CA SER A 43 4.64 10.61 2.36
C SER A 43 5.10 12.03 2.04
N ASP A 44 5.95 12.59 2.90
CA ASP A 44 6.51 13.93 2.70
C ASP A 44 7.56 13.98 1.58
N SER A 45 8.33 12.90 1.42
CA SER A 45 9.55 12.92 0.63
C SER A 45 9.43 12.33 -0.77
N LEU A 46 8.47 11.41 -1.02
CA LEU A 46 8.45 10.61 -2.24
C LEU A 46 8.31 11.47 -3.51
N ARG A 47 7.43 12.46 -3.49
CA ARG A 47 7.27 13.38 -4.64
C ARG A 47 8.58 14.11 -4.97
N GLY A 48 9.24 14.65 -3.95
CA GLY A 48 10.54 15.29 -4.10
C GLY A 48 11.65 14.34 -4.56
N ALA A 49 11.64 13.09 -4.09
CA ALA A 49 12.60 12.08 -4.52
C ALA A 49 12.41 11.71 -6.01
N VAL A 50 11.17 11.61 -6.49
CA VAL A 50 10.86 11.37 -7.91
C VAL A 50 11.34 12.54 -8.77
N GLU A 51 11.21 13.78 -8.30
CA GLU A 51 11.78 14.97 -8.94
C GLU A 51 13.31 15.12 -8.70
N ASN A 52 13.91 14.18 -7.97
CA ASN A 52 15.34 14.13 -7.69
C ASN A 52 15.87 15.29 -6.85
N THR A 53 15.07 15.82 -5.93
CA THR A 53 15.55 16.81 -4.95
C THR A 53 16.42 16.14 -3.89
N PRO A 54 17.46 16.82 -3.38
CA PRO A 54 18.30 16.28 -2.31
C PRO A 54 17.51 15.89 -1.06
N GLU A 55 16.59 16.75 -0.62
CA GLU A 55 15.74 16.58 0.56
C GLU A 55 14.81 15.37 0.40
N GLY A 56 14.18 15.24 -0.79
CA GLY A 56 13.34 14.08 -1.10
C GLY A 56 14.13 12.77 -1.10
N ARG A 57 15.33 12.76 -1.66
CA ARG A 57 16.23 11.58 -1.66
C ARG A 57 16.67 11.20 -0.26
N GLU A 58 17.04 12.16 0.57
CA GLU A 58 17.45 11.94 1.96
C GLU A 58 16.28 11.40 2.79
N GLY A 59 15.10 12.04 2.70
CA GLY A 59 13.91 11.60 3.41
C GLY A 59 13.47 10.18 3.01
N MET A 60 13.52 9.85 1.71
CA MET A 60 13.22 8.49 1.24
C MET A 60 14.26 7.46 1.70
N ALA A 61 15.55 7.81 1.71
CA ALA A 61 16.58 6.91 2.22
C ALA A 61 16.38 6.57 3.70
N MET A 62 15.97 7.56 4.50
CA MET A 62 15.65 7.37 5.91
C MET A 62 14.32 6.61 6.09
N GLY A 63 13.27 7.01 5.38
CA GLY A 63 11.94 6.42 5.50
C GLY A 63 11.92 4.92 5.18
N GLN A 64 12.54 4.51 4.06
CA GLN A 64 12.62 3.10 3.68
C GLN A 64 13.45 2.28 4.68
N TYR A 65 14.52 2.85 5.22
CA TYR A 65 15.35 2.16 6.22
C TYR A 65 14.57 1.92 7.52
N ILE A 66 13.85 2.93 8.00
CA ILE A 66 13.02 2.81 9.20
C ILE A 66 11.87 1.81 8.98
N ALA A 67 11.23 1.82 7.79
CA ALA A 67 10.24 0.81 7.43
C ALA A 67 10.82 -0.61 7.51
N GLY A 68 12.05 -0.78 6.98
CA GLY A 68 12.81 -2.04 7.06
C GLY A 68 13.05 -2.53 8.48
N MET A 69 13.41 -1.62 9.39
CA MET A 69 13.59 -1.93 10.81
C MET A 69 12.27 -2.41 11.45
N GLY A 70 11.14 -1.86 11.03
CA GLY A 70 9.82 -2.23 11.55
C GLY A 70 9.37 -3.61 11.05
N PHE A 71 9.14 -3.74 9.72
CA PHE A 71 8.52 -4.94 9.17
C PHE A 71 9.37 -6.21 9.28
N SER A 72 10.68 -6.10 9.34
CA SER A 72 11.57 -7.26 9.55
C SER A 72 11.32 -7.99 10.87
N ASN A 73 10.63 -7.35 11.82
CA ASN A 73 10.30 -7.93 13.12
C ASN A 73 8.88 -8.51 13.21
N VAL A 74 7.97 -8.07 12.34
CA VAL A 74 6.53 -8.40 12.46
C VAL A 74 5.92 -8.97 11.19
N GLY A 75 6.61 -8.89 10.06
CA GLY A 75 6.09 -9.35 8.78
C GLY A 75 5.13 -8.36 8.13
N LEU A 76 4.43 -8.84 7.12
CA LEU A 76 3.61 -8.06 6.20
C LEU A 76 2.18 -8.64 6.10
N GLY A 77 1.50 -8.48 4.97
CA GLY A 77 0.14 -8.94 4.74
C GLY A 77 -0.12 -9.34 3.29
N ILE A 78 -1.40 -9.30 2.91
CA ILE A 78 -1.83 -9.81 1.60
C ILE A 78 -1.51 -8.89 0.42
N VAL A 79 -1.15 -7.62 0.61
CA VAL A 79 -0.65 -6.79 -0.51
C VAL A 79 0.61 -7.43 -1.07
N HIS A 80 1.59 -7.73 -0.21
CA HIS A 80 2.83 -8.38 -0.62
C HIS A 80 2.59 -9.79 -1.16
N SER A 81 1.72 -10.59 -0.53
CA SER A 81 1.37 -11.91 -1.03
C SER A 81 0.82 -11.87 -2.46
N MET A 82 -0.08 -10.94 -2.74
CA MET A 82 -0.65 -10.74 -4.07
C MET A 82 0.39 -10.21 -5.06
N ALA A 83 1.26 -9.28 -4.63
CA ALA A 83 2.33 -8.74 -5.46
C ALA A 83 3.37 -9.80 -5.83
N HIS A 84 3.71 -10.73 -4.92
CA HIS A 84 4.60 -11.85 -5.19
C HIS A 84 4.05 -12.75 -6.30
N ALA A 85 2.76 -13.08 -6.26
CA ALA A 85 2.10 -13.87 -7.30
C ALA A 85 2.14 -13.16 -8.67
N LEU A 86 1.91 -11.85 -8.73
CA LEU A 86 2.01 -11.05 -9.95
C LEU A 86 3.44 -11.03 -10.50
N GLY A 87 4.44 -10.88 -9.63
CA GLY A 87 5.84 -10.94 -10.02
C GLY A 87 6.23 -12.28 -10.60
N ALA A 88 5.76 -13.38 -10.00
CA ALA A 88 6.06 -14.74 -10.45
C ALA A 88 5.42 -15.09 -11.79
N VAL A 89 4.22 -14.62 -12.08
CA VAL A 89 3.46 -15.00 -13.28
C VAL A 89 3.72 -14.05 -14.45
N TYR A 90 3.82 -12.74 -14.19
CA TYR A 90 3.88 -11.69 -15.21
C TYR A 90 5.17 -10.88 -15.21
N ASP A 91 6.13 -11.23 -14.34
CA ASP A 91 7.35 -10.43 -14.16
C ASP A 91 7.05 -8.94 -13.84
N THR A 92 5.91 -8.71 -13.16
CA THR A 92 5.49 -7.36 -12.78
C THR A 92 6.48 -6.77 -11.80
N PRO A 93 6.98 -5.54 -12.02
CA PRO A 93 7.86 -4.89 -11.06
C PRO A 93 7.20 -4.83 -9.68
N HIS A 94 7.87 -5.37 -8.66
CA HIS A 94 7.32 -5.60 -7.32
C HIS A 94 6.66 -4.35 -6.71
N GLY A 95 7.36 -3.21 -6.74
CA GLY A 95 6.82 -1.96 -6.20
C GLY A 95 5.62 -1.40 -6.97
N VAL A 96 5.52 -1.67 -8.28
CA VAL A 96 4.34 -1.31 -9.06
C VAL A 96 3.14 -2.17 -8.64
N ALA A 97 3.35 -3.49 -8.52
CA ALA A 97 2.30 -4.39 -8.06
C ALA A 97 1.77 -3.99 -6.67
N ASN A 98 2.67 -3.78 -5.71
CA ASN A 98 2.29 -3.33 -4.36
C ASN A 98 1.52 -2.01 -4.39
N ALA A 99 1.96 -1.02 -5.16
CA ALA A 99 1.33 0.29 -5.21
C ALA A 99 -0.10 0.26 -5.79
N ILE A 100 -0.36 -0.60 -6.78
CA ILE A 100 -1.70 -0.77 -7.37
C ILE A 100 -2.63 -1.51 -6.42
N LEU A 101 -2.13 -2.54 -5.73
CA LEU A 101 -2.91 -3.40 -4.84
C LEU A 101 -3.24 -2.72 -3.50
N LEU A 102 -2.33 -1.88 -2.98
CA LEU A 102 -2.40 -1.33 -1.64
C LEU A 102 -3.74 -0.65 -1.32
N PRO A 103 -4.27 0.29 -2.12
CA PRO A 103 -5.53 0.96 -1.77
C PRO A 103 -6.71 -0.01 -1.63
N THR A 104 -6.85 -0.96 -2.56
CA THR A 104 -7.93 -1.96 -2.55
C THR A 104 -7.84 -2.88 -1.33
N VAL A 105 -6.65 -3.32 -0.97
CA VAL A 105 -6.44 -4.15 0.22
C VAL A 105 -6.65 -3.33 1.50
N MET A 106 -6.29 -2.05 1.53
CA MET A 106 -6.58 -1.17 2.67
C MET A 106 -8.10 -1.04 2.90
N GLU A 107 -8.89 -0.88 1.83
CA GLU A 107 -10.36 -0.87 1.93
C GLU A 107 -10.89 -2.18 2.52
N TYR A 108 -10.40 -3.32 2.05
CA TYR A 108 -10.76 -4.64 2.57
C TYR A 108 -10.42 -4.82 4.05
N ASN A 109 -9.25 -4.34 4.48
CA ASN A 109 -8.74 -4.50 5.84
C ASN A 109 -9.32 -3.48 6.85
N ALA A 110 -9.98 -2.44 6.38
CA ALA A 110 -10.33 -1.27 7.19
C ALA A 110 -11.10 -1.58 8.48
N ASP A 111 -12.01 -2.55 8.45
CA ASP A 111 -12.83 -2.97 9.60
C ASP A 111 -12.04 -3.78 10.65
N ALA A 112 -10.89 -4.34 10.29
CA ALA A 112 -10.05 -5.16 11.15
C ALA A 112 -8.85 -4.40 11.77
N THR A 113 -8.72 -3.09 11.50
CA THR A 113 -7.54 -2.30 11.91
C THR A 113 -7.78 -1.38 13.11
N GLY A 114 -8.96 -1.43 13.73
CA GLY A 114 -9.31 -0.55 14.84
C GLY A 114 -9.22 0.93 14.46
N ASP A 115 -8.40 1.68 15.18
CA ASP A 115 -8.12 3.10 14.93
C ASP A 115 -6.78 3.35 14.21
N LYS A 116 -6.05 2.30 13.81
CA LYS A 116 -4.72 2.44 13.21
C LYS A 116 -4.73 3.32 11.94
N TYR A 117 -5.80 3.29 11.16
CA TYR A 117 -5.93 4.15 9.98
C TYR A 117 -6.01 5.64 10.32
N LYS A 118 -6.49 6.01 11.51
CA LYS A 118 -6.43 7.39 12.00
C LYS A 118 -4.99 7.89 12.10
N TYR A 119 -4.10 7.06 12.65
CA TYR A 119 -2.68 7.40 12.80
C TYR A 119 -1.94 7.41 11.45
N ILE A 120 -2.27 6.47 10.55
CA ILE A 120 -1.72 6.48 9.18
C ILE A 120 -2.16 7.77 8.46
N ALA A 121 -3.43 8.15 8.54
CA ALA A 121 -3.93 9.37 7.92
C ALA A 121 -3.18 10.62 8.41
N LYS A 122 -2.96 10.74 9.73
CA LYS A 122 -2.14 11.81 10.31
C LYS A 122 -0.72 11.80 9.78
N ALA A 123 -0.07 10.65 9.77
CA ALA A 123 1.29 10.51 9.28
C ALA A 123 1.43 10.85 7.79
N MET A 124 0.37 10.64 7.01
CA MET A 124 0.28 11.04 5.59
C MET A 124 -0.12 12.52 5.38
N GLY A 125 -0.29 13.29 6.45
CA GLY A 125 -0.62 14.72 6.37
C GLY A 125 -2.08 15.02 6.04
N VAL A 126 -3.01 14.08 6.28
CA VAL A 126 -4.45 14.35 6.13
C VAL A 126 -4.90 15.35 7.20
N GLU A 127 -5.49 16.46 6.78
CA GLU A 127 -5.96 17.51 7.69
C GLU A 127 -7.29 17.13 8.37
N GLY A 128 -7.52 17.64 9.58
CA GLY A 128 -8.79 17.49 10.30
C GLY A 128 -9.11 16.09 10.81
N VAL A 129 -8.15 15.16 10.80
CA VAL A 129 -8.36 13.74 11.18
C VAL A 129 -8.93 13.58 12.60
N GLU A 130 -8.65 14.51 13.50
CA GLU A 130 -9.14 14.45 14.89
C GLU A 130 -10.67 14.57 14.99
N ASP A 131 -11.29 15.30 14.08
CA ASP A 131 -12.73 15.56 14.05
C ASP A 131 -13.48 14.57 13.16
N MET A 132 -12.77 13.66 12.47
CA MET A 132 -13.34 12.66 11.57
C MET A 132 -13.92 11.47 12.34
N THR A 133 -15.04 10.96 11.85
CA THR A 133 -15.54 9.64 12.21
C THR A 133 -14.59 8.53 11.72
N GLN A 134 -14.78 7.33 12.21
CA GLN A 134 -13.97 6.18 11.79
C GLN A 134 -14.08 5.90 10.28
N GLU A 135 -15.26 6.03 9.72
CA GLU A 135 -15.48 5.87 8.28
C GLU A 135 -14.76 6.96 7.48
N GLU A 136 -14.87 8.21 7.90
CA GLU A 136 -14.24 9.34 7.23
C GLU A 136 -12.72 9.21 7.19
N TYR A 137 -12.04 8.93 8.32
CA TYR A 137 -10.58 8.81 8.28
C TYR A 137 -10.10 7.55 7.55
N ARG A 138 -10.89 6.46 7.54
CA ARG A 138 -10.57 5.26 6.75
C ARG A 138 -10.63 5.55 5.25
N ASN A 139 -11.62 6.27 4.79
CA ASN A 139 -11.72 6.69 3.40
C ASN A 139 -10.63 7.71 3.05
N ALA A 140 -10.41 8.71 3.90
CA ALA A 140 -9.41 9.76 3.68
C ALA A 140 -7.98 9.21 3.55
N VAL A 141 -7.59 8.21 4.34
CA VAL A 141 -6.26 7.61 4.24
C VAL A 141 -6.09 6.80 2.94
N VAL A 142 -7.12 6.08 2.52
CA VAL A 142 -7.08 5.35 1.23
C VAL A 142 -6.97 6.34 0.07
N ASP A 143 -7.72 7.44 0.11
CA ASP A 143 -7.62 8.51 -0.89
C ASP A 143 -6.25 9.17 -0.89
N ALA A 144 -5.63 9.37 0.28
CA ALA A 144 -4.27 9.90 0.38
C ALA A 144 -3.24 8.97 -0.27
N VAL A 145 -3.36 7.66 -0.09
CA VAL A 145 -2.51 6.66 -0.77
C VAL A 145 -2.73 6.68 -2.28
N LYS A 146 -3.98 6.67 -2.74
CA LYS A 146 -4.32 6.77 -4.17
C LYS A 146 -3.74 8.04 -4.80
N LYS A 147 -3.89 9.16 -4.10
CA LYS A 147 -3.35 10.44 -4.57
C LYS A 147 -1.83 10.41 -4.66
N LEU A 148 -1.12 9.92 -3.65
CA LEU A 148 0.35 9.82 -3.69
C LEU A 148 0.80 8.94 -4.84
N SER A 149 0.17 7.78 -5.04
CA SER A 149 0.44 6.85 -6.14
C SER A 149 0.28 7.52 -7.51
N ALA A 150 -0.82 8.26 -7.72
CA ALA A 150 -1.08 9.01 -8.93
C ALA A 150 -0.08 10.15 -9.15
N ASP A 151 0.24 10.93 -8.11
CA ASP A 151 1.19 12.05 -8.17
C ASP A 151 2.60 11.61 -8.60
N VAL A 152 2.99 10.37 -8.29
CA VAL A 152 4.30 9.81 -8.67
C VAL A 152 4.27 8.95 -9.93
N GLY A 153 3.11 8.86 -10.59
CA GLY A 153 2.96 8.25 -11.91
C GLY A 153 2.85 6.71 -11.90
N ILE A 154 2.35 6.11 -10.82
CA ILE A 154 2.03 4.68 -10.79
C ILE A 154 0.73 4.43 -11.57
N PRO A 155 0.64 3.35 -12.37
CA PRO A 155 -0.61 2.93 -13.01
C PRO A 155 -1.74 2.71 -12.00
N ALA A 156 -2.97 3.02 -12.39
CA ALA A 156 -4.12 2.96 -11.49
C ALA A 156 -4.69 1.54 -11.33
N ASP A 157 -4.47 0.65 -12.30
CA ASP A 157 -5.08 -0.68 -12.35
C ASP A 157 -4.15 -1.74 -12.98
N LEU A 158 -4.62 -2.99 -12.96
CA LEU A 158 -3.90 -4.16 -13.47
C LEU A 158 -4.36 -4.61 -14.86
N LYS A 159 -5.20 -3.86 -15.57
CA LYS A 159 -5.84 -4.28 -16.83
C LYS A 159 -4.86 -4.69 -17.92
N GLU A 160 -3.74 -3.97 -18.04
CA GLU A 160 -2.71 -4.26 -19.03
C GLU A 160 -1.75 -5.38 -18.60
N ILE A 161 -1.88 -5.87 -17.37
CA ILE A 161 -0.95 -6.84 -16.77
C ILE A 161 -1.61 -8.20 -16.61
N VAL A 162 -2.80 -8.24 -16.00
CA VAL A 162 -3.45 -9.47 -15.54
C VAL A 162 -4.54 -9.94 -16.49
N LYS A 163 -4.52 -11.23 -16.81
CA LYS A 163 -5.60 -11.90 -17.54
C LYS A 163 -6.60 -12.49 -16.54
N GLU A 164 -7.89 -12.37 -16.86
CA GLU A 164 -8.96 -12.86 -15.99
C GLU A 164 -8.87 -14.37 -15.73
N GLU A 165 -8.40 -15.14 -16.71
CA GLU A 165 -8.22 -16.60 -16.62
C GLU A 165 -7.18 -17.03 -15.57
N ASP A 166 -6.22 -16.16 -15.24
CA ASP A 166 -5.13 -16.46 -14.31
C ASP A 166 -5.46 -16.09 -12.85
N ILE A 167 -6.57 -15.37 -12.60
CA ILE A 167 -6.92 -14.83 -11.27
C ILE A 167 -7.04 -15.95 -10.22
N GLN A 168 -7.61 -17.10 -10.59
CA GLN A 168 -7.73 -18.23 -9.67
C GLN A 168 -6.34 -18.68 -9.18
N PHE A 169 -5.42 -18.89 -10.11
CA PHE A 169 -4.06 -19.32 -9.79
C PHE A 169 -3.29 -18.26 -8.98
N LEU A 170 -3.43 -16.99 -9.34
CA LEU A 170 -2.83 -15.87 -8.60
C LEU A 170 -3.33 -15.82 -7.15
N ALA A 171 -4.64 -16.00 -6.95
CA ALA A 171 -5.25 -15.97 -5.62
C ALA A 171 -4.82 -17.16 -4.75
N GLU A 172 -4.77 -18.36 -5.31
CA GLU A 172 -4.27 -19.54 -4.61
C GLU A 172 -2.79 -19.40 -4.23
N SER A 173 -1.98 -18.85 -5.14
CA SER A 173 -0.56 -18.57 -4.88
C SER A 173 -0.38 -17.51 -3.78
N ALA A 174 -1.15 -16.44 -3.82
CA ALA A 174 -1.12 -15.39 -2.81
C ALA A 174 -1.60 -15.90 -1.44
N TYR A 175 -2.64 -16.73 -1.40
CA TYR A 175 -3.14 -17.34 -0.17
C TYR A 175 -2.09 -18.25 0.50
N ALA A 176 -1.28 -18.96 -0.30
CA ALA A 176 -0.22 -19.84 0.19
C ALA A 176 1.08 -19.10 0.55
N ASP A 177 1.18 -17.80 0.28
CA ASP A 177 2.36 -17.00 0.52
C ASP A 177 2.62 -16.79 2.02
N ALA A 178 3.89 -16.70 2.41
CA ALA A 178 4.32 -16.56 3.80
C ALA A 178 3.85 -15.24 4.46
N CYS A 179 3.53 -14.20 3.69
CA CYS A 179 3.03 -12.92 4.21
C CYS A 179 1.53 -12.96 4.54
N ALA A 180 0.75 -13.82 3.88
CA ALA A 180 -0.71 -13.86 4.01
C ALA A 180 -1.22 -14.01 5.46
N PRO A 181 -0.63 -14.87 6.32
CA PRO A 181 -1.09 -15.04 7.71
C PRO A 181 -0.96 -13.78 8.57
N GLY A 182 -0.07 -12.84 8.20
CA GLY A 182 0.13 -11.57 8.91
C GLY A 182 -0.98 -10.55 8.69
N ASN A 183 -1.80 -10.71 7.65
CA ASN A 183 -2.84 -9.74 7.30
C ASN A 183 -3.82 -9.51 8.49
N PRO A 184 -4.21 -8.27 8.81
CA PRO A 184 -5.06 -7.99 9.97
C PRO A 184 -6.43 -8.68 9.88
N LYS A 185 -6.99 -8.80 8.69
CA LYS A 185 -8.23 -9.51 8.39
C LYS A 185 -7.91 -10.85 7.73
N ASP A 186 -8.53 -11.92 8.21
CA ASP A 186 -8.40 -13.21 7.53
C ASP A 186 -9.00 -13.11 6.13
N ALA A 187 -8.29 -13.64 5.14
CA ALA A 187 -8.72 -13.62 3.75
C ALA A 187 -8.76 -15.06 3.21
N SER A 188 -9.87 -15.41 2.57
CA SER A 188 -9.99 -16.66 1.80
C SER A 188 -9.44 -16.47 0.37
N VAL A 189 -9.31 -17.56 -0.37
CA VAL A 189 -8.97 -17.50 -1.80
C VAL A 189 -10.03 -16.69 -2.57
N GLU A 190 -11.31 -16.85 -2.23
CA GLU A 190 -12.43 -16.11 -2.83
C GLU A 190 -12.33 -14.61 -2.58
N ASP A 191 -11.93 -14.19 -1.37
CA ASP A 191 -11.69 -12.78 -1.06
C ASP A 191 -10.56 -12.21 -1.94
N ILE A 192 -9.45 -12.94 -2.06
CA ILE A 192 -8.30 -12.53 -2.88
C ILE A 192 -8.67 -12.45 -4.37
N ILE A 193 -9.50 -13.39 -4.88
CA ILE A 193 -10.06 -13.30 -6.23
C ILE A 193 -10.85 -12.00 -6.39
N GLY A 194 -11.71 -11.65 -5.42
CA GLY A 194 -12.48 -10.41 -5.41
C GLY A 194 -11.59 -9.18 -5.45
N LEU A 195 -10.50 -9.17 -4.68
CA LEU A 195 -9.52 -8.08 -4.63
C LEU A 195 -8.82 -7.91 -5.99
N TYR A 196 -8.34 -8.98 -6.62
CA TYR A 196 -7.75 -8.89 -7.96
C TYR A 196 -8.75 -8.35 -8.98
N LYS A 197 -9.99 -8.84 -8.98
CA LYS A 197 -11.05 -8.35 -9.88
C LYS A 197 -11.33 -6.86 -9.68
N SER A 198 -11.35 -6.39 -8.44
CA SER A 198 -11.52 -4.97 -8.14
C SER A 198 -10.39 -4.12 -8.74
N CYS A 199 -9.14 -4.61 -8.72
CA CYS A 199 -8.01 -3.94 -9.34
C CYS A 199 -8.03 -3.98 -10.88
N LEU A 200 -8.82 -4.85 -11.52
CA LEU A 200 -9.05 -4.84 -12.96
C LEU A 200 -10.16 -3.89 -13.39
N LEU A 201 -11.13 -3.63 -12.51
CA LEU A 201 -12.34 -2.86 -12.81
C LEU A 201 -12.22 -1.37 -12.47
N TYR A 202 -11.04 -0.91 -12.02
CA TYR A 202 -10.89 0.48 -11.57
C TYR A 202 -11.16 1.45 -12.72
N THR A 203 -12.44 1.78 -12.91
CA THR A 203 -12.83 2.96 -13.68
C THR A 203 -12.74 4.16 -12.74
N SER A 204 -12.02 5.19 -13.13
CA SER A 204 -11.91 6.46 -12.42
C SER A 204 -13.26 7.19 -12.41
N THR A 205 -14.22 6.70 -11.63
CA THR A 205 -15.43 7.44 -11.29
C THR A 205 -15.24 8.03 -9.89
N SER A 206 -14.54 9.16 -9.85
CA SER A 206 -14.69 10.07 -8.72
C SER A 206 -16.13 10.58 -8.73
N PRO A 207 -16.86 10.58 -7.60
CA PRO A 207 -18.22 11.12 -7.52
C PRO A 207 -18.34 12.63 -7.74
N ARG A 208 -17.29 13.30 -8.17
CA ARG A 208 -17.21 14.77 -8.32
C ARG A 208 -17.27 15.29 -9.77
N ASP A 209 -17.46 14.44 -10.76
CA ASP A 209 -17.57 14.86 -12.17
C ASP A 209 -19.03 14.88 -12.69
N THR A 210 -19.99 15.03 -11.79
CA THR A 210 -21.39 15.31 -12.14
C THR A 210 -21.86 16.59 -11.44
N GLU A 211 -21.43 17.76 -11.95
CA GLU A 211 -22.17 19.02 -11.94
C GLU A 211 -21.70 19.91 -13.10
#